data_80eb02b53e9c42729780fc5842fef7bc
#
_entry.id   80eb02b53e9c42729780fc5842fef7bc
#
_cell.length_a   1.000
_cell.length_b   1.000
_cell.length_c   1.000
_cell.angle_alpha   90.00
_cell.angle_beta   90.00
_cell.angle_gamma   90.00
#
_symmetry.space_group_name_H-M   'P 1'
#
loop_
_entity.id
_entity.type
_entity.pdbx_description
1 polymer ?
#
loop_
_entity_poly.entity_id
_entity_poly.type
_entity_poly.pdbx_seq_one_letter_code
_entity_poly.pdbx_strand_id
1 'polypeptide(L)'
;MHCIQYIAVQADNKEYAHGEVKGYLEGLMGDEHNLSSWYDWFVTGGGRWSTSDDPYDDNYTGDVVHQSEDKFQEYLDTAHKFRLAQLNQHIEQAREVNLSDLLDKLEDFEHDHYKVGMDLYPVKKLYDMSLGIWDYNSYFFDIVNDTTNRKYLLEGIDNGADNWYLVPVDFHF
;
A
#
# COMPACT_ATOMS: atom_id res chain seq x y z
N MET A 1 -7.27 8.64 -8.56
CA MET A 1 -6.88 9.22 -7.25
C MET A 1 -5.41 8.93 -7.01
N HIS A 2 -4.71 9.61 -6.05
CA HIS A 2 -3.30 9.34 -5.79
C HIS A 2 -3.06 8.94 -4.35
N CYS A 3 -2.12 8.02 -4.11
CA CYS A 3 -1.61 7.75 -2.78
C CYS A 3 -0.11 7.47 -2.81
N ILE A 4 0.59 7.87 -1.75
CA ILE A 4 1.98 7.50 -1.52
C ILE A 4 2.04 6.15 -0.84
N GLN A 5 2.94 5.28 -1.29
CA GLN A 5 3.33 4.10 -0.57
C GLN A 5 4.84 3.98 -0.48
N TYR A 6 5.32 3.33 0.55
CA TYR A 6 6.73 3.05 0.76
C TYR A 6 6.95 1.55 0.55
N ILE A 7 7.67 1.22 -0.52
CA ILE A 7 7.92 -0.18 -0.91
C ILE A 7 9.29 -0.60 -0.37
N ALA A 8 9.30 -1.63 0.48
CA ALA A 8 10.51 -2.19 1.04
C ALA A 8 11.12 -3.24 0.11
N VAL A 9 12.43 -3.17 -0.08
CA VAL A 9 13.22 -4.07 -0.92
C VAL A 9 14.64 -4.22 -0.37
N GLN A 10 15.30 -5.35 -0.62
CA GLN A 10 16.74 -5.53 -0.42
C GLN A 10 17.49 -5.30 -1.73
N ALA A 11 18.53 -4.45 -1.70
CA ALA A 11 19.32 -4.12 -2.87
C ALA A 11 20.75 -3.66 -2.47
N ASP A 12 21.67 -3.64 -3.46
CA ASP A 12 23.05 -3.21 -3.22
C ASP A 12 23.20 -1.69 -3.10
N ASN A 13 22.30 -0.93 -3.71
CA ASN A 13 22.30 0.54 -3.68
C ASN A 13 20.92 1.10 -4.05
N LYS A 14 20.77 2.45 -4.01
CA LYS A 14 19.50 3.15 -4.28
C LYS A 14 18.97 2.94 -5.69
N GLU A 15 19.86 2.92 -6.69
CA GLU A 15 19.51 2.75 -8.09
C GLU A 15 18.95 1.33 -8.33
N TYR A 16 19.58 0.30 -7.76
CA TYR A 16 19.07 -1.06 -7.83
C TYR A 16 17.76 -1.22 -7.07
N ALA A 17 17.65 -0.66 -5.86
CA ALA A 17 16.40 -0.68 -5.09
C ALA A 17 15.23 -0.07 -5.89
N HIS A 18 15.48 1.08 -6.51
CA HIS A 18 14.51 1.75 -7.37
C HIS A 18 14.13 0.87 -8.58
N GLY A 19 15.14 0.30 -9.28
CA GLY A 19 14.93 -0.56 -10.45
C GLY A 19 14.16 -1.84 -10.12
N GLU A 20 14.46 -2.50 -9.00
CA GLU A 20 13.75 -3.70 -8.53
C GLU A 20 12.28 -3.41 -8.23
N VAL A 21 11.99 -2.32 -7.51
CA VAL A 21 10.61 -1.92 -7.23
C VAL A 21 9.86 -1.57 -8.51
N LYS A 22 10.48 -0.80 -9.43
CA LYS A 22 9.89 -0.45 -10.71
C LYS A 22 9.56 -1.70 -11.52
N GLY A 23 10.52 -2.61 -11.66
CA GLY A 23 10.34 -3.87 -12.41
C GLY A 23 9.27 -4.78 -11.80
N TYR A 24 9.19 -4.87 -10.47
CA TYR A 24 8.13 -5.60 -9.77
C TYR A 24 6.74 -5.04 -10.09
N LEU A 25 6.58 -3.71 -10.00
CA LEU A 25 5.30 -3.05 -10.25
C LEU A 25 4.87 -3.11 -11.73
N GLU A 26 5.82 -2.95 -12.66
CA GLU A 26 5.58 -3.13 -14.10
C GLU A 26 5.15 -4.57 -14.42
N GLY A 27 5.76 -5.56 -13.75
CA GLY A 27 5.38 -6.97 -13.88
C GLY A 27 3.94 -7.24 -13.44
N LEU A 28 3.47 -6.59 -12.39
CA LEU A 28 2.08 -6.70 -11.95
C LEU A 28 1.08 -6.06 -12.92
N MET A 29 1.45 -4.95 -13.57
CA MET A 29 0.60 -4.29 -14.57
C MET A 29 0.58 -5.02 -15.91
N GLY A 30 1.69 -5.65 -16.29
CA GLY A 30 1.85 -6.35 -17.58
C GLY A 30 1.16 -7.71 -17.66
N ASP A 31 0.68 -8.24 -16.55
CA ASP A 31 -0.06 -9.50 -16.54
C ASP A 31 -1.53 -9.25 -16.89
N GLU A 32 -1.91 -9.52 -18.16
CA GLU A 32 -3.30 -9.42 -18.64
C GLU A 32 -4.29 -10.28 -17.82
N HIS A 33 -3.80 -11.22 -17.02
CA HIS A 33 -4.59 -12.05 -16.12
C HIS A 33 -4.60 -11.51 -14.68
N ASN A 34 -3.78 -10.52 -14.37
CA ASN A 34 -3.75 -9.92 -13.05
C ASN A 34 -4.81 -8.81 -12.92
N LEU A 35 -6.06 -9.24 -12.83
CA LEU A 35 -7.22 -8.37 -12.52
C LEU A 35 -7.14 -7.74 -11.11
N SER A 36 -6.04 -7.93 -10.39
CA SER A 36 -5.88 -7.54 -8.99
C SER A 36 -5.02 -6.29 -8.79
N SER A 37 -4.45 -5.68 -9.84
CA SER A 37 -3.77 -4.40 -9.65
C SER A 37 -4.83 -3.34 -9.30
N TRP A 38 -4.72 -2.80 -8.09
CA TRP A 38 -5.60 -1.76 -7.59
C TRP A 38 -5.23 -0.36 -8.11
N TYR A 39 -4.17 -0.26 -8.94
CA TYR A 39 -3.67 0.97 -9.55
C TYR A 39 -3.61 0.84 -11.07
N ASP A 40 -3.73 1.96 -11.78
CA ASP A 40 -3.67 2.04 -13.25
C ASP A 40 -2.35 2.59 -13.78
N TRP A 41 -1.61 3.37 -12.96
CA TRP A 41 -0.23 3.76 -13.21
C TRP A 41 0.48 4.17 -11.90
N PHE A 42 1.80 4.34 -11.96
CA PHE A 42 2.62 4.74 -10.82
C PHE A 42 3.85 5.55 -11.26
N VAL A 43 4.43 6.29 -10.30
CA VAL A 43 5.74 6.95 -10.43
C VAL A 43 6.62 6.50 -9.28
N THR A 44 7.72 5.81 -9.56
CA THR A 44 8.75 5.47 -8.57
C THR A 44 9.57 6.72 -8.21
N GLY A 45 10.14 6.77 -7.00
CA GLY A 45 10.86 7.96 -6.52
C GLY A 45 9.97 9.03 -5.88
N GLY A 46 8.68 8.70 -5.62
CA GLY A 46 7.78 9.52 -4.82
C GLY A 46 6.80 10.40 -5.59
N GLY A 47 6.96 10.58 -6.89
CA GLY A 47 6.01 11.33 -7.71
C GLY A 47 5.69 12.70 -7.14
N ARG A 48 4.42 12.96 -6.83
CA ARG A 48 3.95 14.24 -6.23
C ARG A 48 4.51 14.53 -4.84
N TRP A 49 5.03 13.54 -4.15
CA TRP A 49 5.67 13.67 -2.84
C TRP A 49 7.19 13.68 -2.93
N SER A 50 7.74 13.62 -4.16
CA SER A 50 9.17 13.67 -4.42
C SER A 50 9.77 15.03 -4.06
N THR A 51 11.05 15.01 -3.70
CA THR A 51 11.87 16.23 -3.62
C THR A 51 12.48 16.64 -4.97
N SER A 52 12.22 15.87 -6.03
CA SER A 52 12.54 16.24 -7.41
C SER A 52 11.73 17.45 -7.86
N ASP A 53 12.34 18.29 -8.73
CA ASP A 53 11.65 19.40 -9.40
C ASP A 53 10.62 18.89 -10.44
N ASP A 54 10.79 17.67 -10.93
CA ASP A 54 9.84 17.00 -11.83
C ASP A 54 9.11 15.85 -11.11
N PRO A 55 7.81 15.99 -10.81
CA PRO A 55 7.04 14.96 -10.14
C PRO A 55 6.76 13.73 -11.02
N TYR A 56 7.10 13.77 -12.30
CA TYR A 56 6.97 12.65 -13.23
C TYR A 56 8.31 11.99 -13.59
N ASP A 57 9.41 12.42 -12.95
CA ASP A 57 10.71 11.77 -13.09
C ASP A 57 10.71 10.42 -12.33
N ASP A 58 10.32 9.38 -13.03
CA ASP A 58 10.26 8.02 -12.51
C ASP A 58 11.63 7.32 -12.44
N ASN A 59 12.73 8.05 -12.70
CA ASN A 59 14.10 7.60 -12.49
C ASN A 59 14.78 8.30 -11.30
N TYR A 60 14.06 9.19 -10.60
CA TYR A 60 14.61 9.91 -9.48
C TYR A 60 14.80 9.00 -8.27
N THR A 61 16.04 8.91 -7.77
CA THR A 61 16.42 8.07 -6.62
C THR A 61 16.72 8.86 -5.35
N GLY A 62 16.62 10.19 -5.38
CA GLY A 62 16.98 11.05 -4.26
C GLY A 62 16.14 10.83 -2.99
N ASP A 63 14.91 10.35 -3.16
CA ASP A 63 14.00 10.03 -2.05
C ASP A 63 14.01 8.54 -1.65
N VAL A 64 14.77 7.70 -2.36
CA VAL A 64 15.05 6.31 -1.92
C VAL A 64 15.96 6.36 -0.70
N VAL A 65 15.58 5.66 0.37
CA VAL A 65 16.31 5.71 1.64
C VAL A 65 16.79 4.33 2.07
N HIS A 66 18.03 4.27 2.54
CA HIS A 66 18.62 3.07 3.13
C HIS A 66 18.28 2.96 4.62
N GLN A 67 18.23 1.75 5.17
CA GLN A 67 17.91 1.48 6.59
C GLN A 67 18.78 2.21 7.61
N SER A 68 19.99 2.66 7.23
CA SER A 68 20.89 3.44 8.09
C SER A 68 20.59 4.95 8.09
N GLU A 69 19.67 5.42 7.26
CA GLU A 69 19.29 6.84 7.18
C GLU A 69 18.12 7.13 8.13
N ASP A 70 18.14 8.25 8.84
CA ASP A 70 17.05 8.65 9.76
C ASP A 70 15.69 8.70 9.06
N LYS A 71 15.66 9.11 7.80
CA LYS A 71 14.47 9.20 6.97
C LYS A 71 13.79 7.82 6.74
N PHE A 72 14.52 6.72 6.88
CA PHE A 72 13.96 5.37 6.77
C PHE A 72 12.90 5.11 7.85
N GLN A 73 13.23 5.41 9.10
CA GLN A 73 12.30 5.27 10.21
C GLN A 73 11.13 6.25 10.10
N GLU A 74 11.39 7.47 9.64
CA GLU A 74 10.37 8.49 9.40
C GLU A 74 9.33 8.01 8.36
N TYR A 75 9.77 7.36 7.28
CA TYR A 75 8.89 6.79 6.27
C TYR A 75 8.03 5.66 6.83
N LEU A 76 8.62 4.73 7.60
CA LEU A 76 7.89 3.65 8.25
C LEU A 76 6.83 4.16 9.23
N ASP A 77 7.15 5.20 9.99
CA ASP A 77 6.24 5.79 10.96
C ASP A 77 5.11 6.57 10.27
N THR A 78 5.42 7.24 9.16
CA THR A 78 4.43 7.92 8.33
C THR A 78 3.44 6.93 7.73
N ALA A 79 3.94 5.84 7.13
CA ALA A 79 3.09 4.77 6.59
C ALA A 79 2.20 4.16 7.67
N HIS A 80 2.78 3.87 8.83
CA HIS A 80 2.04 3.30 9.96
C HIS A 80 0.94 4.25 10.47
N LYS A 81 1.25 5.53 10.60
CA LYS A 81 0.29 6.55 11.03
C LYS A 81 -0.90 6.64 10.07
N PHE A 82 -0.64 6.65 8.76
CA PHE A 82 -1.70 6.69 7.75
C PHE A 82 -2.55 5.43 7.78
N ARG A 83 -1.92 4.25 7.86
CA ARG A 83 -2.63 2.98 7.97
C ARG A 83 -3.52 2.92 9.22
N LEU A 84 -3.03 3.38 10.38
CA LEU A 84 -3.83 3.47 11.61
C LEU A 84 -5.02 4.42 11.47
N ALA A 85 -4.85 5.55 10.80
CA ALA A 85 -5.93 6.49 10.56
C ALA A 85 -7.04 5.86 9.70
N GLN A 86 -6.67 5.15 8.62
CA GLN A 86 -7.62 4.41 7.78
C GLN A 86 -8.32 3.27 8.54
N LEU A 87 -7.55 2.49 9.31
CA LEU A 87 -8.11 1.42 10.14
C LEU A 87 -9.17 1.97 11.11
N ASN A 88 -8.87 3.05 11.83
CA ASN A 88 -9.80 3.67 12.75
C ASN A 88 -11.05 4.20 12.03
N GLN A 89 -10.89 4.82 10.86
CA GLN A 89 -12.01 5.28 10.04
C GLN A 89 -12.94 4.11 9.67
N HIS A 90 -12.39 2.99 9.19
CA HIS A 90 -13.18 1.82 8.83
C HIS A 90 -13.82 1.14 10.03
N ILE A 91 -13.16 1.13 11.19
CA ILE A 91 -13.75 0.64 12.45
C ILE A 91 -15.00 1.46 12.82
N GLU A 92 -14.90 2.79 12.81
CA GLU A 92 -16.04 3.64 13.13
C GLU A 92 -17.18 3.47 12.11
N GLN A 93 -16.87 3.44 10.83
CA GLN A 93 -17.87 3.19 9.79
C GLN A 93 -18.53 1.81 9.93
N ALA A 94 -17.75 0.77 10.24
CA ALA A 94 -18.28 -0.59 10.41
C ALA A 94 -19.19 -0.73 11.65
N ARG A 95 -19.00 0.08 12.70
CA ARG A 95 -19.89 0.13 13.86
C ARG A 95 -21.29 0.65 13.54
N GLU A 96 -21.40 1.48 12.51
CA GLU A 96 -22.69 2.05 12.03
C GLU A 96 -23.45 1.08 11.14
N VAL A 97 -22.82 -0.04 10.71
CA VAL A 97 -23.45 -1.02 9.82
C VAL A 97 -24.52 -1.83 10.59
N ASN A 98 -25.77 -1.73 10.12
CA ASN A 98 -26.86 -2.55 10.64
C ASN A 98 -26.93 -3.89 9.87
N LEU A 99 -26.30 -4.92 10.42
CA LEU A 99 -26.25 -6.24 9.77
C LEU A 99 -27.65 -6.86 9.57
N SER A 100 -28.61 -6.65 10.49
CA SER A 100 -29.96 -7.19 10.32
C SER A 100 -30.66 -6.57 9.10
N ASP A 101 -30.61 -5.25 8.97
CA ASP A 101 -31.18 -4.53 7.82
C ASP A 101 -30.50 -4.93 6.50
N LEU A 102 -29.19 -5.21 6.52
CA LEU A 102 -28.48 -5.69 5.34
C LEU A 102 -28.85 -7.11 4.95
N LEU A 103 -29.08 -8.01 5.91
CA LEU A 103 -29.53 -9.37 5.63
C LEU A 103 -30.93 -9.36 5.03
N ASP A 104 -31.84 -8.57 5.57
CA ASP A 104 -33.19 -8.41 5.03
C ASP A 104 -33.17 -7.89 3.58
N LYS A 105 -32.28 -6.93 3.28
CA LYS A 105 -32.07 -6.42 1.91
C LYS A 105 -31.47 -7.45 0.96
N LEU A 106 -30.59 -8.35 1.43
CA LEU A 106 -30.01 -9.42 0.62
C LEU A 106 -31.00 -10.53 0.31
N GLU A 107 -32.01 -10.77 1.17
CA GLU A 107 -33.08 -11.71 0.89
C GLU A 107 -34.06 -11.20 -0.18
N ASP A 108 -34.14 -9.90 -0.38
CA ASP A 108 -34.93 -9.27 -1.45
C ASP A 108 -34.13 -9.24 -2.75
N PHE A 109 -34.39 -10.18 -3.66
CA PHE A 109 -33.71 -10.28 -4.97
C PHE A 109 -33.96 -9.10 -5.90
N GLU A 110 -34.98 -8.28 -5.65
CA GLU A 110 -35.28 -7.06 -6.41
C GLU A 110 -34.51 -5.85 -5.85
N HIS A 111 -33.85 -6.01 -4.69
CA HIS A 111 -33.06 -4.93 -4.07
C HIS A 111 -31.79 -4.63 -4.85
N ASP A 112 -31.33 -3.37 -4.77
CA ASP A 112 -30.06 -2.93 -5.37
C ASP A 112 -28.87 -3.51 -4.58
N HIS A 113 -28.37 -4.67 -5.00
CA HIS A 113 -27.24 -5.36 -4.38
C HIS A 113 -25.96 -4.54 -4.41
N TYR A 114 -25.79 -3.63 -5.38
CA TYR A 114 -24.65 -2.71 -5.40
C TYR A 114 -24.66 -1.79 -4.18
N LYS A 115 -25.84 -1.26 -3.83
CA LYS A 115 -26.00 -0.39 -2.65
C LYS A 115 -25.72 -1.15 -1.36
N VAL A 116 -26.19 -2.40 -1.24
CA VAL A 116 -25.85 -3.27 -0.10
C VAL A 116 -24.34 -3.51 -0.01
N GLY A 117 -23.69 -3.74 -1.15
CA GLY A 117 -22.22 -3.88 -1.21
C GLY A 117 -21.49 -2.64 -0.73
N MET A 118 -21.98 -1.44 -1.07
CA MET A 118 -21.43 -0.17 -0.56
C MET A 118 -21.59 -0.01 0.95
N ASP A 119 -22.75 -0.42 1.51
CA ASP A 119 -22.99 -0.39 2.95
C ASP A 119 -22.06 -1.36 3.71
N LEU A 120 -21.68 -2.49 3.08
CA LEU A 120 -20.74 -3.47 3.63
C LEU A 120 -19.26 -3.12 3.41
N TYR A 121 -18.97 -2.12 2.59
CA TYR A 121 -17.60 -1.76 2.21
C TYR A 121 -16.63 -1.59 3.40
N PRO A 122 -16.99 -0.88 4.51
CA PRO A 122 -16.08 -0.74 5.64
C PRO A 122 -15.75 -2.08 6.30
N VAL A 123 -16.71 -2.99 6.40
CA VAL A 123 -16.50 -4.34 6.97
C VAL A 123 -15.57 -5.16 6.08
N LYS A 124 -15.80 -5.10 4.75
CA LYS A 124 -14.91 -5.74 3.78
C LYS A 124 -13.48 -5.21 3.91
N LYS A 125 -13.30 -3.88 4.03
CA LYS A 125 -11.98 -3.27 4.19
C LYS A 125 -11.27 -3.73 5.46
N LEU A 126 -11.96 -3.84 6.57
CA LEU A 126 -11.39 -4.38 7.80
C LEU A 126 -10.93 -5.84 7.62
N TYR A 127 -11.70 -6.64 6.90
CA TYR A 127 -11.32 -8.01 6.56
C TYR A 127 -10.09 -8.05 5.68
N ASP A 128 -10.03 -7.28 4.59
CA ASP A 128 -8.89 -7.18 3.69
C ASP A 128 -7.61 -6.74 4.46
N MET A 129 -7.73 -5.73 5.33
CA MET A 129 -6.62 -5.26 6.17
C MET A 129 -6.14 -6.32 7.16
N SER A 130 -7.05 -7.16 7.69
CA SER A 130 -6.71 -8.26 8.61
C SER A 130 -5.94 -9.38 7.93
N LEU A 131 -6.17 -9.59 6.64
CA LEU A 131 -5.46 -10.55 5.80
C LEU A 131 -4.13 -9.99 5.26
N GLY A 132 -3.86 -8.69 5.48
CA GLY A 132 -2.67 -8.04 4.93
C GLY A 132 -2.72 -7.84 3.42
N ILE A 133 -3.90 -7.82 2.82
CA ILE A 133 -4.07 -7.56 1.38
C ILE A 133 -3.50 -6.18 1.06
N TRP A 134 -2.63 -6.14 0.05
CA TRP A 134 -2.03 -4.91 -0.41
C TRP A 134 -3.00 -4.12 -1.30
N ASP A 135 -3.29 -2.88 -0.88
CA ASP A 135 -4.15 -1.95 -1.60
C ASP A 135 -3.74 -0.48 -1.31
N TYR A 136 -4.52 0.47 -1.82
CA TYR A 136 -4.27 1.91 -1.64
C TYR A 136 -4.30 2.39 -0.17
N ASN A 137 -4.83 1.61 0.77
CA ASN A 137 -4.82 1.91 2.21
C ASN A 137 -3.63 1.30 2.95
N SER A 138 -2.74 0.60 2.26
CA SER A 138 -1.64 -0.13 2.90
C SER A 138 -0.51 0.80 3.32
N TYR A 139 -0.18 1.80 2.51
CA TYR A 139 0.89 2.79 2.70
C TYR A 139 2.31 2.20 2.83
N PHE A 140 2.41 0.89 2.99
CA PHE A 140 3.65 0.12 3.06
C PHE A 140 3.44 -1.25 2.45
N PHE A 141 4.45 -1.70 1.69
CA PHE A 141 4.50 -3.06 1.18
C PHE A 141 5.95 -3.55 1.11
N ASP A 142 6.19 -4.75 1.59
CA ASP A 142 7.48 -5.44 1.58
C ASP A 142 7.44 -6.49 0.47
N ILE A 143 8.13 -6.24 -0.65
CA ILE A 143 8.12 -7.15 -1.80
C ILE A 143 8.94 -8.42 -1.54
N VAL A 144 9.85 -8.40 -0.57
CA VAL A 144 10.68 -9.58 -0.23
C VAL A 144 9.87 -10.60 0.55
N ASN A 145 9.02 -10.12 1.47
CA ASN A 145 8.20 -10.95 2.35
C ASN A 145 6.73 -11.04 1.91
N ASP A 146 6.37 -10.39 0.80
CA ASP A 146 5.00 -10.31 0.26
C ASP A 146 3.98 -9.92 1.35
N THR A 147 4.20 -8.78 2.01
CA THR A 147 3.38 -8.37 3.15
C THR A 147 3.26 -6.87 3.32
N THR A 148 2.12 -6.43 3.83
CA THR A 148 1.89 -5.04 4.30
C THR A 148 2.26 -4.85 5.77
N ASN A 149 2.82 -5.87 6.44
CA ASN A 149 3.20 -5.82 7.84
C ASN A 149 4.69 -5.51 8.01
N ARG A 150 5.01 -4.28 8.42
CA ARG A 150 6.39 -3.83 8.64
C ARG A 150 7.16 -4.63 9.71
N LYS A 151 6.49 -5.46 10.49
CA LYS A 151 7.11 -6.25 11.56
C LYS A 151 8.22 -7.16 11.01
N TYR A 152 7.96 -7.82 9.88
CA TYR A 152 8.93 -8.74 9.27
C TYR A 152 10.20 -8.02 8.81
N LEU A 153 10.05 -6.84 8.21
CA LEU A 153 11.18 -5.97 7.87
C LEU A 153 12.00 -5.60 9.12
N LEU A 154 11.34 -5.12 10.18
CA LEU A 154 12.02 -4.69 11.41
C LEU A 154 12.71 -5.86 12.11
N GLU A 155 12.06 -7.03 12.20
CA GLU A 155 12.68 -8.26 12.75
C GLU A 155 13.88 -8.71 11.90
N GLY A 156 13.82 -8.57 10.57
CA GLY A 156 14.95 -8.85 9.69
C GLY A 156 16.13 -7.95 9.97
N ILE A 157 15.92 -6.63 10.10
CA ILE A 157 16.95 -5.66 10.43
C ILE A 157 17.56 -5.95 11.82
N ASP A 158 16.73 -6.20 12.82
CA ASP A 158 17.16 -6.52 14.19
C ASP A 158 17.99 -7.82 14.24
N ASN A 159 17.75 -8.76 13.35
CA ASN A 159 18.51 -9.99 13.19
C ASN A 159 19.75 -9.85 12.28
N GLY A 160 20.09 -8.62 11.89
CA GLY A 160 21.29 -8.30 11.13
C GLY A 160 21.15 -8.42 9.62
N ALA A 161 19.93 -8.40 9.10
CA ALA A 161 19.72 -8.25 7.66
C ALA A 161 20.12 -6.83 7.22
N ASP A 162 20.97 -6.78 6.21
CA ASP A 162 21.52 -5.55 5.65
C ASP A 162 20.84 -5.17 4.33
N ASN A 163 21.11 -3.95 3.87
CA ASN A 163 20.73 -3.46 2.54
C ASN A 163 19.23 -3.34 2.28
N TRP A 164 18.45 -3.04 3.32
CA TRP A 164 17.06 -2.67 3.14
C TRP A 164 16.93 -1.21 2.70
N TYR A 165 16.07 -1.02 1.71
CA TYR A 165 15.69 0.29 1.18
C TYR A 165 14.19 0.45 1.23
N LEU A 166 13.74 1.70 1.38
CA LEU A 166 12.37 2.13 1.12
C LEU A 166 12.35 3.01 -0.11
N VAL A 167 11.54 2.61 -1.07
CA VAL A 167 11.29 3.36 -2.30
C VAL A 167 9.90 3.97 -2.21
N PRO A 168 9.78 5.30 -2.15
CA PRO A 168 8.48 5.97 -2.21
C PRO A 168 7.92 5.85 -3.62
N VAL A 169 6.63 5.53 -3.73
CA VAL A 169 5.92 5.37 -5.01
C VAL A 169 4.60 6.12 -4.95
N ASP A 170 4.35 6.96 -5.95
CA ASP A 170 3.06 7.62 -6.19
C ASP A 170 2.20 6.71 -7.06
N PHE A 171 1.13 6.17 -6.50
CA PHE A 171 0.16 5.36 -7.24
C PHE A 171 -1.07 6.17 -7.61
N HIS A 172 -1.55 5.96 -8.84
CA HIS A 172 -2.85 6.42 -9.31
C HIS A 172 -3.86 5.26 -9.39
N PHE A 173 -5.13 5.51 -9.00
CA PHE A 173 -6.24 4.52 -9.02
C PHE A 173 -7.60 5.22 -9.12
#